data_4bae9ba509d882d4c816d62ae8a2f124
#
_entry.id   4bae9ba509d882d4c816d62ae8a2f124
#
_cell.length_a   1.000
_cell.length_b   1.000
_cell.length_c   1.000
_cell.angle_alpha   90.00
_cell.angle_beta   90.00
_cell.angle_gamma   90.00
#
_symmetry.space_group_name_H-M   'P 1'
#
loop_
_entity.id
_entity.type
_entity.pdbx_description
1 polymer ?
#
loop_
_entity_poly.entity_id
_entity_poly.type
_entity_poly.pdbx_seq_one_letter_code
_entity_poly.pdbx_strand_id
1 'polypeptide(L)'
;MSLASVKAFLSVHAPDLQVVELETSTATVALAAAAHGVEPGRIAKTLSLRVGDDVILLVTSGDVRLDNQKYKATFRAKPSMLGADDVERETGHPVGGVTPIGLARPLRVYCDESLRAYDEVLPAAGAMHAAIRLSPDRLAALSGAQWVDVTRRPEAGAAGGPEATPSAPA
;
A
#
# COMPACT_ATOMS: atom_id res chain seq x y z
N MET A 1 10.36 -12.67 11.41
CA MET A 1 10.74 -11.58 10.55
C MET A 1 9.49 -11.10 9.82
N SER A 2 9.66 -10.24 8.85
CA SER A 2 8.57 -9.51 8.21
C SER A 2 7.46 -10.39 7.64
N LEU A 3 7.78 -11.33 6.73
CA LEU A 3 6.79 -12.28 6.21
C LEU A 3 6.21 -13.14 7.33
N ALA A 4 7.06 -13.62 8.23
CA ALA A 4 6.61 -14.42 9.35
C ALA A 4 5.72 -13.64 10.30
N SER A 5 5.99 -12.35 10.54
CA SER A 5 5.14 -11.53 11.40
C SER A 5 3.78 -11.27 10.77
N VAL A 6 3.71 -11.12 9.45
CA VAL A 6 2.43 -11.01 8.75
C VAL A 6 1.64 -12.32 8.87
N LYS A 7 2.28 -13.44 8.63
CA LYS A 7 1.62 -14.75 8.76
C LYS A 7 1.11 -14.99 10.18
N ALA A 8 1.92 -14.62 11.18
CA ALA A 8 1.51 -14.75 12.58
C ALA A 8 0.32 -13.86 12.90
N PHE A 9 0.32 -12.63 12.42
CA PHE A 9 -0.80 -11.70 12.59
C PHE A 9 -2.08 -12.28 12.00
N LEU A 10 -2.00 -12.78 10.76
CA LEU A 10 -3.17 -13.35 10.09
C LEU A 10 -3.69 -14.60 10.77
N SER A 11 -2.81 -15.44 11.31
CA SER A 11 -3.24 -16.65 11.99
C SER A 11 -4.11 -16.36 13.21
N VAL A 12 -3.91 -15.20 13.85
CA VAL A 12 -4.69 -14.78 15.02
C VAL A 12 -5.93 -14.00 14.62
N HIS A 13 -5.79 -13.05 13.68
CA HIS A 13 -6.83 -12.07 13.40
C HIS A 13 -7.67 -12.38 12.16
N ALA A 14 -7.14 -13.17 11.24
CA ALA A 14 -7.83 -13.49 9.99
C ALA A 14 -7.34 -14.84 9.44
N PRO A 15 -7.60 -15.94 10.16
CA PRO A 15 -7.04 -17.26 9.77
C PRO A 15 -7.55 -17.77 8.44
N ASP A 16 -8.62 -17.20 7.89
CA ASP A 16 -9.12 -17.53 6.55
C ASP A 16 -8.30 -16.91 5.43
N LEU A 17 -7.49 -15.88 5.72
CA LEU A 17 -6.66 -15.25 4.70
C LEU A 17 -5.32 -15.96 4.60
N GLN A 18 -4.87 -16.16 3.36
CA GLN A 18 -3.60 -16.81 3.10
C GLN A 18 -2.67 -15.84 2.38
N VAL A 19 -1.38 -15.93 2.72
CA VAL A 19 -0.35 -15.21 2.01
C VAL A 19 -0.05 -15.95 0.71
N VAL A 20 -0.11 -15.25 -0.41
CA VAL A 20 0.28 -15.77 -1.72
C VAL A 20 1.73 -15.42 -1.94
N GLU A 21 2.59 -16.43 -2.06
CA GLU A 21 4.01 -16.25 -2.34
C GLU A 21 4.28 -16.63 -3.78
N LEU A 22 4.97 -15.77 -4.50
CA LEU A 22 5.31 -15.98 -5.91
C LEU A 22 6.82 -16.16 -6.04
N GLU A 23 7.26 -16.75 -7.17
CA GLU A 23 8.68 -16.96 -7.40
C GLU A 23 9.38 -15.69 -7.88
N THR A 24 8.63 -14.75 -8.44
CA THR A 24 9.17 -13.48 -8.94
C THR A 24 8.89 -12.34 -7.99
N SER A 25 9.72 -11.31 -8.06
CA SER A 25 9.54 -10.11 -7.24
C SER A 25 8.26 -9.37 -7.64
N THR A 26 7.53 -8.90 -6.63
CA THR A 26 6.38 -8.03 -6.79
C THR A 26 6.62 -6.70 -6.07
N ALA A 27 7.86 -6.22 -6.09
CA ALA A 27 8.28 -5.05 -5.33
C ALA A 27 7.67 -3.73 -5.84
N THR A 28 7.25 -3.68 -7.10
CA THR A 28 6.59 -2.50 -7.66
C THR A 28 5.13 -2.82 -7.99
N VAL A 29 4.33 -1.77 -8.12
CA VAL A 29 2.92 -1.93 -8.50
C VAL A 29 2.79 -2.66 -9.83
N ALA A 30 3.61 -2.28 -10.83
CA ALA A 30 3.55 -2.90 -12.14
C ALA A 30 3.92 -4.38 -12.09
N LEU A 31 4.97 -4.74 -11.38
CA LEU A 31 5.39 -6.13 -11.23
C LEU A 31 4.33 -6.95 -10.48
N ALA A 32 3.78 -6.39 -9.41
CA ALA A 32 2.76 -7.07 -8.63
C ALA A 32 1.48 -7.30 -9.46
N ALA A 33 1.04 -6.28 -10.18
CA ALA A 33 -0.16 -6.39 -11.02
C ALA A 33 0.01 -7.45 -12.09
N ALA A 34 1.15 -7.45 -12.77
CA ALA A 34 1.43 -8.44 -13.82
C ALA A 34 1.51 -9.85 -13.24
N ALA A 35 2.20 -10.02 -12.11
CA ALA A 35 2.41 -11.34 -11.51
C ALA A 35 1.11 -11.95 -10.98
N HIS A 36 0.22 -11.12 -10.44
CA HIS A 36 -1.06 -11.59 -9.91
C HIS A 36 -2.19 -11.58 -10.94
N GLY A 37 -1.94 -11.06 -12.15
CA GLY A 37 -2.94 -11.02 -13.20
C GLY A 37 -4.09 -10.06 -12.91
N VAL A 38 -3.79 -8.93 -12.27
CA VAL A 38 -4.81 -7.93 -11.92
C VAL A 38 -4.42 -6.57 -12.46
N GLU A 39 -5.39 -5.65 -12.51
CA GLU A 39 -5.10 -4.26 -12.89
C GLU A 39 -4.29 -3.57 -11.79
N PRO A 40 -3.43 -2.60 -12.18
CA PRO A 40 -2.57 -1.91 -11.21
C PRO A 40 -3.33 -1.26 -10.05
N GLY A 41 -4.55 -0.80 -10.28
CA GLY A 41 -5.35 -0.17 -9.24
C GLY A 41 -5.72 -1.10 -8.09
N ARG A 42 -5.75 -2.41 -8.33
CA ARG A 42 -6.04 -3.39 -7.28
C ARG A 42 -4.86 -3.63 -6.35
N ILE A 43 -3.68 -3.22 -6.74
CA ILE A 43 -2.51 -3.31 -5.85
C ILE A 43 -2.65 -2.21 -4.79
N ALA A 44 -2.71 -2.60 -3.53
CA ALA A 44 -2.78 -1.67 -2.41
C ALA A 44 -1.36 -1.33 -1.99
N LYS A 45 -0.88 -0.17 -2.41
CA LYS A 45 0.49 0.23 -2.08
C LYS A 45 0.51 0.99 -0.77
N THR A 46 1.49 0.67 0.07
CA THR A 46 1.64 1.29 1.38
C THR A 46 2.82 2.24 1.36
N LEU A 47 2.54 3.51 1.66
CA LEU A 47 3.55 4.56 1.74
C LEU A 47 3.91 4.78 3.19
N SER A 48 5.22 4.85 3.48
CA SER A 48 5.73 5.16 4.82
C SER A 48 6.12 6.63 4.83
N LEU A 49 5.44 7.42 5.65
CA LEU A 49 5.52 8.88 5.61
C LEU A 49 5.83 9.44 7.00
N ARG A 50 6.55 10.54 7.01
CA ARG A 50 6.78 11.31 8.22
C ARG A 50 5.87 12.53 8.25
N VAL A 51 5.15 12.68 9.34
CA VAL A 51 4.28 13.84 9.60
C VAL A 51 4.70 14.43 10.93
N GLY A 52 5.39 15.58 10.90
CA GLY A 52 6.01 16.12 12.10
C GLY A 52 7.04 15.12 12.64
N ASP A 53 6.88 14.72 13.89
CA ASP A 53 7.76 13.73 14.53
C ASP A 53 7.21 12.31 14.41
N ASP A 54 6.03 12.13 13.82
CA ASP A 54 5.36 10.83 13.75
C ASP A 54 5.64 10.15 12.42
N VAL A 55 5.62 8.83 12.45
CA VAL A 55 5.63 7.99 11.25
C VAL A 55 4.24 7.41 11.07
N ILE A 56 3.70 7.54 9.87
CA ILE A 56 2.40 6.99 9.52
C ILE A 56 2.52 6.08 8.29
N LEU A 57 1.54 5.21 8.14
CA LEU A 57 1.40 4.42 6.91
C LEU A 57 0.13 4.87 6.19
N LEU A 58 0.24 5.06 4.89
CA LEU A 58 -0.87 5.45 4.04
C LEU A 58 -1.00 4.43 2.93
N VAL A 59 -2.15 3.78 2.86
CA VAL A 59 -2.42 2.75 1.85
C VAL A 59 -3.31 3.34 0.77
N THR A 60 -2.86 3.26 -0.48
CA THR A 60 -3.60 3.79 -1.63
C THR A 60 -3.74 2.73 -2.71
N SER A 61 -4.66 2.96 -3.63
CA SER A 61 -4.69 2.21 -4.89
C SER A 61 -3.38 2.42 -5.64
N GLY A 62 -2.94 1.40 -6.38
CA GLY A 62 -1.65 1.44 -7.08
C GLY A 62 -1.61 2.39 -8.27
N ASP A 63 -2.76 2.81 -8.80
CA ASP A 63 -2.84 3.63 -10.00
C ASP A 63 -3.12 5.11 -9.73
N VAL A 64 -3.06 5.55 -8.47
CA VAL A 64 -3.30 6.94 -8.11
C VAL A 64 -2.03 7.63 -7.64
N ARG A 65 -2.09 8.94 -7.56
CA ARG A 65 -0.98 9.77 -7.06
C ARG A 65 -1.47 10.57 -5.87
N LEU A 66 -0.54 10.93 -4.99
CA LEU A 66 -0.88 11.86 -3.90
C LEU A 66 -1.28 13.21 -4.50
N ASP A 67 -2.36 13.76 -3.98
CA ASP A 67 -2.78 15.13 -4.28
C ASP A 67 -2.24 16.01 -3.15
N ASN A 68 -1.33 16.90 -3.50
CA ASN A 68 -0.63 17.69 -2.49
C ASN A 68 -1.58 18.61 -1.70
N GLN A 69 -2.61 19.13 -2.34
CA GLN A 69 -3.59 19.99 -1.65
C GLN A 69 -4.41 19.19 -0.65
N LYS A 70 -4.93 18.03 -1.08
CA LYS A 70 -5.70 17.16 -0.21
C LYS A 70 -4.85 16.63 0.95
N TYR A 71 -3.62 16.23 0.65
CA TYR A 71 -2.70 15.74 1.67
C TYR A 71 -2.44 16.81 2.72
N LYS A 72 -2.12 18.02 2.27
CA LYS A 72 -1.83 19.13 3.17
C LYS A 72 -3.05 19.50 4.00
N ALA A 73 -4.24 19.47 3.40
CA ALA A 73 -5.48 19.75 4.13
C ALA A 73 -5.73 18.71 5.24
N THR A 74 -5.37 17.46 5.00
CA THR A 74 -5.58 16.36 5.94
C THR A 74 -4.51 16.29 7.02
N PHE A 75 -3.24 16.36 6.63
CA PHE A 75 -2.11 16.12 7.53
C PHE A 75 -1.38 17.40 7.97
N ARG A 76 -1.71 18.54 7.40
CA ARG A 76 -1.11 19.83 7.75
C ARG A 76 0.40 19.88 7.47
N ALA A 77 0.86 19.10 6.48
CA ALA A 77 2.26 18.98 6.12
C ALA A 77 2.38 18.54 4.67
N LYS A 78 3.54 18.73 4.08
CA LYS A 78 3.85 18.19 2.76
C LYS A 78 4.18 16.71 2.90
N PRO A 79 3.89 15.89 1.87
CA PRO A 79 4.31 14.49 1.89
C PRO A 79 5.82 14.38 2.06
N SER A 80 6.25 13.52 2.97
CA SER A 80 7.67 13.27 3.22
C SER A 80 7.86 11.77 3.40
N MET A 81 8.46 11.13 2.39
CA MET A 81 8.68 9.69 2.40
C MET A 81 9.88 9.34 3.27
N LEU A 82 9.79 8.22 3.99
CA LEU A 82 10.94 7.70 4.73
C LEU A 82 11.97 7.12 3.76
N GLY A 83 13.25 7.21 4.11
CA GLY A 83 14.30 6.48 3.42
C GLY A 83 14.22 4.99 3.71
N ALA A 84 14.88 4.18 2.88
CA ALA A 84 14.79 2.73 2.97
C ALA A 84 15.14 2.16 4.35
N ASP A 85 16.21 2.68 4.97
CA ASP A 85 16.64 2.20 6.29
C ASP A 85 15.60 2.52 7.37
N ASP A 86 14.99 3.69 7.27
CA ASP A 86 13.95 4.09 8.22
C ASP A 86 12.67 3.28 8.03
N VAL A 87 12.32 2.96 6.78
CA VAL A 87 11.15 2.12 6.49
C VAL A 87 11.25 0.79 7.25
N GLU A 88 12.35 0.09 7.09
CA GLU A 88 12.51 -1.21 7.72
C GLU A 88 12.57 -1.11 9.24
N ARG A 89 13.27 -0.10 9.76
CA ARG A 89 13.38 0.11 11.21
C ARG A 89 12.01 0.41 11.83
N GLU A 90 11.21 1.25 11.18
CA GLU A 90 9.93 1.70 11.73
C GLU A 90 8.80 0.68 11.54
N THR A 91 8.79 -0.02 10.43
CA THR A 91 7.68 -0.94 10.11
C THR A 91 8.01 -2.41 10.37
N GLY A 92 9.27 -2.77 10.36
CA GLY A 92 9.71 -4.17 10.39
C GLY A 92 9.61 -4.85 9.02
N HIS A 93 9.25 -4.11 7.98
CA HIS A 93 9.10 -4.66 6.62
C HIS A 93 10.13 -4.04 5.68
N PRO A 94 10.67 -4.82 4.73
CA PRO A 94 11.59 -4.26 3.73
C PRO A 94 10.84 -3.42 2.72
N VAL A 95 11.55 -2.49 2.08
CA VAL A 95 11.00 -1.76 0.94
C VAL A 95 10.55 -2.78 -0.13
N GLY A 96 9.35 -2.58 -0.66
CA GLY A 96 8.74 -3.53 -1.60
C GLY A 96 7.87 -4.57 -0.92
N GLY A 97 7.99 -4.73 0.41
CA GLY A 97 7.15 -5.65 1.17
C GLY A 97 6.34 -4.98 2.26
N VAL A 98 6.31 -3.65 2.31
CA VAL A 98 5.63 -2.91 3.37
C VAL A 98 4.12 -3.13 3.28
N THR A 99 3.52 -3.44 4.42
CA THR A 99 2.09 -3.64 4.58
C THR A 99 1.68 -3.09 5.94
N PRO A 100 0.41 -2.69 6.13
CA PRO A 100 -0.02 -2.09 7.41
C PRO A 100 -0.31 -3.09 8.52
N ILE A 101 -0.03 -4.37 8.31
CA ILE A 101 -0.24 -5.41 9.32
C ILE A 101 1.08 -6.10 9.65
N GLY A 102 1.13 -6.77 10.80
CA GLY A 102 2.34 -7.46 11.26
C GLY A 102 3.50 -6.50 11.50
N LEU A 103 3.21 -5.30 11.98
CA LEU A 103 4.20 -4.24 12.18
C LEU A 103 5.10 -4.51 13.38
N ALA A 104 6.36 -4.04 13.31
CA ALA A 104 7.32 -4.16 14.41
C ALA A 104 6.89 -3.35 15.64
N ARG A 105 6.19 -2.24 15.42
CA ARG A 105 5.61 -1.43 16.49
C ARG A 105 4.31 -0.81 16.00
N PRO A 106 3.41 -0.38 16.89
CA PRO A 106 2.18 0.27 16.46
C PRO A 106 2.46 1.57 15.70
N LEU A 107 1.81 1.73 14.56
CA LEU A 107 1.86 2.95 13.76
C LEU A 107 0.43 3.33 13.39
N ARG A 108 0.20 4.63 13.20
CA ARG A 108 -1.08 5.08 12.65
C ARG A 108 -1.16 4.68 11.19
N VAL A 109 -2.28 4.09 10.82
CA VAL A 109 -2.54 3.65 9.45
C VAL A 109 -3.73 4.41 8.91
N TYR A 110 -3.60 4.85 7.66
CA TYR A 110 -4.68 5.49 6.91
C TYR A 110 -4.89 4.72 5.62
N CYS A 111 -6.15 4.54 5.26
CA CYS A 111 -6.53 3.97 3.96
C CYS A 111 -7.18 5.06 3.14
N ASP A 112 -6.71 5.24 1.92
CA ASP A 112 -7.25 6.25 1.02
C ASP A 112 -8.51 5.74 0.33
N GLU A 113 -9.44 6.64 0.08
CA GLU A 113 -10.71 6.32 -0.57
C GLU A 113 -10.55 5.67 -1.94
N SER A 114 -9.40 5.85 -2.60
CA SER A 114 -9.13 5.22 -3.90
C SER A 114 -9.26 3.71 -3.85
N LEU A 115 -8.97 3.09 -2.69
CA LEU A 115 -9.09 1.64 -2.53
C LEU A 115 -10.53 1.16 -2.71
N ARG A 116 -11.50 1.99 -2.39
CA ARG A 116 -12.92 1.62 -2.44
C ARG A 116 -13.49 1.51 -3.84
N ALA A 117 -12.71 1.85 -4.86
CA ALA A 117 -13.09 1.60 -6.25
C ALA A 117 -13.11 0.11 -6.60
N TYR A 118 -12.55 -0.74 -5.74
CA TYR A 118 -12.41 -2.16 -6.01
C TYR A 118 -13.04 -2.99 -4.89
N ASP A 119 -13.52 -4.17 -5.26
CA ASP A 119 -14.07 -5.13 -4.28
C ASP A 119 -12.98 -5.92 -3.57
N GLU A 120 -11.83 -6.05 -4.21
CA GLU A 120 -10.68 -6.77 -3.67
C GLU A 120 -9.41 -6.05 -4.04
N VAL A 121 -8.50 -5.94 -3.08
CA VAL A 121 -7.18 -5.32 -3.27
C VAL A 121 -6.10 -6.27 -2.77
N LEU A 122 -4.87 -6.03 -3.23
CA LEU A 122 -3.72 -6.88 -2.94
C LEU A 122 -2.59 -6.05 -2.31
N PRO A 123 -2.56 -5.95 -0.97
CA PRO A 123 -1.39 -5.38 -0.30
C PRO A 123 -0.25 -6.39 -0.25
N ALA A 124 0.98 -5.88 -0.15
CA ALA A 124 2.14 -6.72 0.12
C ALA A 124 1.99 -7.41 1.47
N ALA A 125 2.79 -8.42 1.70
CA ALA A 125 2.71 -9.24 2.91
C ALA A 125 4.06 -9.42 3.61
N GLY A 126 4.89 -8.38 3.61
CA GLY A 126 6.14 -8.39 4.36
C GLY A 126 7.35 -8.86 3.58
N ALA A 127 7.20 -9.20 2.31
CA ALA A 127 8.30 -9.60 1.44
C ALA A 127 8.00 -9.16 0.01
N MET A 128 9.05 -9.03 -0.79
CA MET A 128 8.95 -8.53 -2.17
C MET A 128 8.25 -9.50 -3.13
N HIS A 129 7.87 -10.68 -2.66
CA HIS A 129 7.23 -11.71 -3.50
C HIS A 129 5.91 -12.20 -2.90
N ALA A 130 5.40 -11.53 -1.89
CA ALA A 130 4.25 -12.01 -1.13
C ALA A 130 3.16 -10.95 -1.05
N ALA A 131 1.90 -11.39 -1.15
CA ALA A 131 0.73 -10.52 -1.08
C ALA A 131 -0.42 -11.28 -0.44
N ILE A 132 -1.45 -10.54 -0.02
CA ILE A 132 -2.72 -11.11 0.39
C ILE A 132 -3.84 -10.51 -0.44
N ARG A 133 -4.99 -11.20 -0.52
CA ARG A 133 -6.18 -10.70 -1.22
C ARG A 133 -7.29 -10.51 -0.21
N LEU A 134 -7.86 -9.32 -0.16
CA LEU A 134 -8.97 -9.03 0.74
C LEU A 134 -9.70 -7.77 0.29
N SER A 135 -10.87 -7.53 0.88
CA SER A 135 -11.61 -6.31 0.58
C SER A 135 -10.93 -5.09 1.23
N PRO A 136 -11.13 -3.90 0.67
CA PRO A 136 -10.60 -2.67 1.30
C PRO A 136 -11.11 -2.47 2.73
N ASP A 137 -12.38 -2.74 2.98
CA ASP A 137 -12.93 -2.57 4.33
C ASP A 137 -12.29 -3.53 5.32
N ARG A 138 -11.99 -4.76 4.89
CA ARG A 138 -11.33 -5.72 5.76
C ARG A 138 -9.89 -5.32 6.05
N LEU A 139 -9.20 -4.79 5.04
CA LEU A 139 -7.85 -4.28 5.24
C LEU A 139 -7.83 -3.14 6.25
N ALA A 140 -8.77 -2.22 6.13
CA ALA A 140 -8.88 -1.12 7.08
C ALA A 140 -9.18 -1.63 8.49
N ALA A 141 -10.08 -2.59 8.62
CA ALA A 141 -10.43 -3.16 9.93
C ALA A 141 -9.23 -3.87 10.58
N LEU A 142 -8.51 -4.69 9.82
CA LEU A 142 -7.36 -5.43 10.33
C LEU A 142 -6.21 -4.51 10.75
N SER A 143 -6.01 -3.42 10.03
CA SER A 143 -4.92 -2.49 10.29
C SER A 143 -5.28 -1.36 11.27
N GLY A 144 -6.55 -1.25 11.64
CA GLY A 144 -7.03 -0.15 12.47
C GLY A 144 -6.99 1.19 11.75
N ALA A 145 -7.11 1.19 10.44
CA ALA A 145 -6.92 2.38 9.61
C ALA A 145 -8.09 3.35 9.72
N GLN A 146 -7.77 4.63 9.57
CA GLN A 146 -8.76 5.67 9.30
C GLN A 146 -8.82 5.94 7.81
N TRP A 147 -10.02 6.21 7.29
CA TRP A 147 -10.20 6.54 5.88
C TRP A 147 -9.90 8.02 5.63
N VAL A 148 -9.20 8.29 4.55
CA VAL A 148 -8.85 9.64 4.11
C VAL A 148 -9.02 9.75 2.60
N ASP A 149 -9.04 10.98 2.09
CA ASP A 149 -9.06 11.25 0.65
C ASP A 149 -7.91 12.21 0.36
N VAL A 150 -6.77 11.65 -0.05
CA VAL A 150 -5.54 12.41 -0.27
C VAL A 150 -4.89 12.10 -1.61
N THR A 151 -5.62 11.46 -2.51
CA THR A 151 -5.08 11.09 -3.82
C THR A 151 -5.93 11.66 -4.94
N ARG A 152 -5.37 11.61 -6.14
CA ARG A 152 -6.06 11.92 -7.39
C ARG A 152 -5.68 10.89 -8.43
N ARG A 153 -6.56 10.66 -9.38
CA ARG A 153 -6.23 9.81 -10.51
C ARG A 153 -5.41 10.59 -11.50
N PRO A 154 -4.40 9.97 -12.14
CA PRO A 154 -3.69 10.62 -13.24
C PRO A 154 -4.68 10.94 -14.36
N GLU A 155 -4.49 12.07 -15.03
CA GLU A 155 -5.32 12.44 -16.16
C GLU A 155 -5.14 11.45 -17.30
N ALA A 156 -6.23 11.18 -18.03
CA ALA A 156 -6.17 10.40 -19.23
C ALA A 156 -5.23 11.09 -20.22
N GLY A 157 -4.27 10.37 -20.76
CA GLY A 157 -3.25 10.94 -21.62
C GLY A 157 -1.97 11.30 -20.89
N ALA A 158 -2.06 11.51 -19.61
CA ALA A 158 -0.83 11.61 -18.81
C ALA A 158 -0.33 10.19 -18.55
N ALA A 159 -1.10 9.57 -19.00
CA ALA A 159 -0.90 8.30 -18.67
C ALA A 159 0.05 7.44 -18.94
N GLY A 160 -0.22 8.05 -19.49
CA GLY A 160 0.24 7.49 -19.54
C GLY A 160 0.99 7.49 -19.29
N GLY A 161 1.09 8.01 -19.88
CA GLY A 161 1.87 7.90 -19.72
C GLY A 161 2.58 7.81 -19.42
N PRO A 162 2.69 8.04 -19.98
CA PRO A 162 3.32 7.69 -19.84
C PRO A 162 3.51 7.12 -19.63
N GLU A 163 3.40 7.35 -20.11
CA GLU A 163 3.13 6.75 -20.06
C GLU A 163 2.95 6.34 -20.05
N ALA A 164 2.76 6.90 -20.80
CA ALA A 164 2.27 6.44 -20.98
C ALA A 164 2.00 6.03 -21.12
N THR A 165 1.84 6.33 -21.81
CA THR A 165 1.28 5.84 -22.08
C THR A 165 0.98 5.40 -21.92
N PRO A 166 0.77 5.74 -22.52
CA PRO A 166 0.13 5.33 -22.53
C PRO A 166 -0.24 4.92 -22.20
N SER A 167 -0.16 5.36 -22.48
CA SER A 167 -0.76 4.91 -22.21
C SER A 167 -1.05 4.65 -21.74
N ALA A 168 -0.95 5.03 -22.12
CA ALA A 168 -1.35 4.75 -21.61
C ALA A 168 -1.45 4.65 -21.00
N PRO A 169 -1.76 4.78 -21.36
CA PRO A 169 -2.00 4.76 -20.75
C PRO A 169 -2.02 4.68 -20.03
N ALA A 170 -1.93 5.23 -20.04
CA ALA A 170 -2.03 5.30 -19.45
C ALA A 170 -2.18 5.05 -19.25
#